data_57213ce9312a5e261c5733b760cd6d0f
#
_entry.id   57213ce9312a5e261c5733b760cd6d0f
#
_cell.length_a   1.000
_cell.length_b   1.000
_cell.length_c   1.000
_cell.angle_alpha   90.00
_cell.angle_beta   90.00
_cell.angle_gamma   90.00
#
_symmetry.space_group_name_H-M   'P 1'
#
loop_
_entity.id
_entity.type
_entity.pdbx_description
1 polymer ?
#
loop_
_entity_poly.entity_id
_entity_poly.type
_entity_poly.pdbx_seq_one_letter_code
_entity_poly.pdbx_strand_id
1 'polypeptide(L)'
;MSEGRFDAKIFFGFLRSYGHGQLLNLDYRDSGPDWVEAALPWHEELVALTDRGSLASSVIVSLLDTCGGAAVFQRLGRLSESATIDLRVDYLRAAMKGETVVARCECYKVTKQVAFVRGSARSDDGEPIAEAAGTFIVRA
;
A
#
# COMPACT_ATOMS: atom_id res chain seq x y z
N MET A 1 1.62 21.36 -14.17
CA MET A 1 2.17 20.04 -13.88
C MET A 1 2.88 19.53 -15.09
N SER A 2 4.15 19.27 -15.01
CA SER A 2 4.83 18.64 -16.11
C SER A 2 4.12 17.32 -16.41
N GLU A 3 3.96 16.97 -17.67
CA GLU A 3 3.54 15.64 -18.10
C GLU A 3 4.61 14.63 -17.67
N GLY A 4 4.96 14.68 -16.39
CA GLY A 4 6.03 13.94 -15.81
C GLY A 4 5.62 12.52 -15.50
N ARG A 5 6.61 11.67 -15.52
CA ARG A 5 6.52 10.29 -15.05
C ARG A 5 5.98 10.25 -13.62
N PHE A 6 5.16 9.23 -13.30
CA PHE A 6 4.68 9.01 -11.95
C PHE A 6 5.84 8.96 -10.94
N ASP A 7 5.69 9.66 -9.83
CA ASP A 7 6.66 9.70 -8.74
C ASP A 7 5.97 9.24 -7.46
N ALA A 8 6.33 8.04 -6.99
CA ALA A 8 5.73 7.42 -5.82
C ALA A 8 5.95 8.23 -4.55
N LYS A 9 7.12 8.86 -4.40
CA LYS A 9 7.41 9.68 -3.22
C LYS A 9 6.49 10.91 -3.14
N ILE A 10 6.29 11.59 -4.25
CA ILE A 10 5.38 12.74 -4.34
C ILE A 10 3.94 12.28 -4.09
N PHE A 11 3.55 11.13 -4.66
CA PHE A 11 2.22 10.55 -4.49
C PHE A 11 1.90 10.29 -3.02
N PHE A 12 2.78 9.62 -2.28
CA PHE A 12 2.56 9.38 -0.86
C PHE A 12 2.55 10.66 -0.04
N GLY A 13 3.38 11.63 -0.38
CA GLY A 13 3.36 12.95 0.24
C GLY A 13 2.01 13.65 0.07
N PHE A 14 1.43 13.56 -1.12
CA PHE A 14 0.09 14.10 -1.40
C PHE A 14 -0.99 13.38 -0.61
N LEU A 15 -0.96 12.03 -0.54
CA LEU A 15 -1.94 11.25 0.20
C LEU A 15 -2.00 11.61 1.69
N ARG A 16 -0.86 12.00 2.29
CA ARG A 16 -0.81 12.37 3.71
C ARG A 16 -1.45 13.73 4.01
N SER A 17 -1.82 14.48 3.01
CA SER A 17 -2.30 15.85 3.21
C SER A 17 -3.75 15.96 3.66
N TYR A 18 -4.57 14.91 3.49
CA TYR A 18 -5.98 14.98 3.88
C TYR A 18 -6.62 13.60 4.00
N GLY A 19 -7.75 13.55 4.73
CA GLY A 19 -8.66 12.41 4.76
C GLY A 19 -8.04 11.12 5.29
N HIS A 20 -8.44 10.02 4.69
CA HIS A 20 -7.98 8.68 5.05
C HIS A 20 -6.46 8.53 4.93
N GLY A 21 -5.87 9.10 3.89
CA GLY A 21 -4.41 9.08 3.71
C GLY A 21 -3.66 9.82 4.82
N GLN A 22 -4.22 10.92 5.30
CA GLN A 22 -3.66 11.65 6.45
C GLN A 22 -3.71 10.79 7.72
N LEU A 23 -4.82 10.09 7.95
CA LEU A 23 -4.95 9.20 9.09
C LEU A 23 -3.93 8.07 9.05
N LEU A 24 -3.75 7.42 7.92
CA LEU A 24 -2.77 6.34 7.76
C LEU A 24 -1.33 6.84 7.87
N ASN A 25 -1.06 8.02 7.35
CA ASN A 25 0.25 8.66 7.37
C ASN A 25 1.39 7.77 6.83
N LEU A 26 1.17 7.21 5.64
CA LEU A 26 2.12 6.30 5.01
C LEU A 26 3.37 7.04 4.54
N ASP A 27 4.53 6.42 4.76
CA ASP A 27 5.83 6.91 4.31
C ASP A 27 6.32 6.13 3.10
N TYR A 28 6.70 6.85 2.04
CA TYR A 28 7.43 6.23 0.95
C TYR A 28 8.78 5.70 1.45
N ARG A 29 9.12 4.47 1.05
CA ARG A 29 10.43 3.87 1.38
C ARG A 29 11.31 3.69 0.16
N ASP A 30 10.80 3.01 -0.87
CA ASP A 30 11.57 2.67 -2.05
C ASP A 30 10.66 2.28 -3.21
N SER A 31 11.20 2.22 -4.43
CA SER A 31 10.47 1.76 -5.60
C SER A 31 11.41 1.31 -6.70
N GLY A 32 10.89 0.47 -7.58
CA GLY A 32 11.56 0.02 -8.80
C GLY A 32 10.64 0.20 -10.00
N PRO A 33 10.94 -0.44 -11.14
CA PRO A 33 10.14 -0.24 -12.36
C PRO A 33 8.66 -0.66 -12.23
N ASP A 34 8.36 -1.62 -11.37
CA ASP A 34 7.04 -2.24 -11.25
C ASP A 34 6.62 -2.51 -9.80
N TRP A 35 7.34 -1.97 -8.83
CA TRP A 35 7.04 -2.18 -7.43
C TRP A 35 7.23 -0.90 -6.61
N VAL A 36 6.53 -0.86 -5.48
CA VAL A 36 6.61 0.25 -4.51
C VAL A 36 6.64 -0.33 -3.11
N GLU A 37 7.41 0.31 -2.24
CA GLU A 37 7.50 -0.01 -0.82
C GLU A 37 7.10 1.21 0.00
N ALA A 38 6.20 1.01 0.95
CA ALA A 38 5.69 2.05 1.82
C ALA A 38 5.60 1.54 3.26
N ALA A 39 5.77 2.43 4.21
CA ALA A 39 5.75 2.11 5.63
C ALA A 39 4.56 2.76 6.32
N LEU A 40 3.97 2.04 7.27
CA LEU A 40 2.93 2.52 8.14
C LEU A 40 3.48 2.49 9.58
N PRO A 41 3.90 3.65 10.12
CA PRO A 41 4.28 3.74 11.51
C PRO A 41 3.07 3.48 12.42
N TRP A 42 3.29 2.75 13.50
CA TRP A 42 2.23 2.53 14.48
C TRP A 42 1.79 3.85 15.11
N HIS A 43 0.48 4.04 15.24
CA HIS A 43 -0.06 5.08 16.10
C HIS A 43 -1.41 4.68 16.67
N GLU A 44 -1.75 5.26 17.79
CA GLU A 44 -2.85 4.85 18.65
C GLU A 44 -4.22 4.90 17.96
N GLU A 45 -4.41 5.85 17.05
CA GLU A 45 -5.67 6.03 16.32
C GLU A 45 -6.01 4.86 15.40
N LEU A 46 -5.03 3.99 15.09
CA LEU A 46 -5.20 2.84 14.21
C LEU A 46 -5.40 1.53 14.98
N VAL A 47 -5.45 1.59 16.31
CA VAL A 47 -5.56 0.41 17.18
C VAL A 47 -6.99 -0.13 17.18
N ALA A 48 -7.13 -1.46 17.07
CA ALA A 48 -8.44 -2.13 17.13
C ALA A 48 -8.89 -2.35 18.58
N LEU A 49 -7.99 -2.85 19.41
CA LEU A 49 -8.24 -3.17 20.81
C LEU A 49 -7.20 -2.50 21.69
N THR A 50 -7.66 -1.67 22.61
CA THR A 50 -6.79 -0.80 23.42
C THR A 50 -5.91 -1.55 24.40
N ASP A 51 -6.32 -2.74 24.83
CA ASP A 51 -5.59 -3.55 25.82
C ASP A 51 -4.24 -4.07 25.32
N ARG A 52 -4.15 -4.40 24.03
CA ARG A 52 -2.93 -4.95 23.41
C ARG A 52 -2.21 -3.97 22.49
N GLY A 53 -2.89 -2.94 22.04
CA GLY A 53 -2.33 -1.95 21.13
C GLY A 53 -2.05 -2.46 19.72
N SER A 54 -2.62 -3.61 19.33
CA SER A 54 -2.46 -4.14 17.99
C SER A 54 -3.27 -3.32 16.99
N LEU A 55 -2.73 -3.15 15.79
CA LEU A 55 -3.40 -2.42 14.72
C LEU A 55 -4.65 -3.17 14.26
N ALA A 56 -5.69 -2.42 13.89
CA ALA A 56 -6.86 -3.00 13.24
C ALA A 56 -6.44 -3.71 11.96
N SER A 57 -7.00 -4.91 11.70
CA SER A 57 -6.68 -5.68 10.49
C SER A 57 -7.04 -4.90 9.22
N SER A 58 -8.09 -4.08 9.27
CA SER A 58 -8.49 -3.20 8.16
C SER A 58 -7.42 -2.17 7.79
N VAL A 59 -6.55 -1.79 8.71
CA VAL A 59 -5.43 -0.89 8.45
C VAL A 59 -4.41 -1.56 7.52
N ILE A 60 -4.17 -2.84 7.69
CA ILE A 60 -3.28 -3.62 6.82
C ILE A 60 -3.86 -3.70 5.41
N VAL A 61 -5.17 -3.88 5.27
CA VAL A 61 -5.85 -3.83 3.97
C VAL A 61 -5.67 -2.47 3.31
N SER A 62 -5.87 -1.39 4.05
CA SER A 62 -5.68 -0.02 3.52
C SER A 62 -4.25 0.21 3.05
N LEU A 63 -3.27 -0.27 3.81
CA LEU A 63 -1.86 -0.17 3.43
C LEU A 63 -1.58 -0.93 2.12
N LEU A 64 -2.02 -2.18 2.03
CA LEU A 64 -1.78 -3.04 0.87
C LEU A 64 -2.55 -2.55 -0.37
N ASP A 65 -3.77 -2.06 -0.18
CA ASP A 65 -4.57 -1.48 -1.27
C ASP A 65 -3.90 -0.23 -1.84
N THR A 66 -3.48 0.67 -0.96
CA THR A 66 -2.82 1.92 -1.36
C THR A 66 -1.47 1.65 -2.03
N CYS A 67 -0.65 0.79 -1.44
CA CYS A 67 0.64 0.42 -1.99
C CYS A 67 0.49 -0.32 -3.32
N GLY A 68 -0.52 -1.19 -3.42
CA GLY A 68 -0.84 -1.91 -4.65
C GLY A 68 -1.23 -0.97 -5.79
N GLY A 69 -2.09 0.00 -5.51
CA GLY A 69 -2.45 1.04 -6.49
C GLY A 69 -1.26 1.86 -6.93
N ALA A 70 -0.38 2.22 -5.99
CA ALA A 70 0.87 2.92 -6.31
C ALA A 70 1.78 2.08 -7.20
N ALA A 71 1.86 0.77 -6.98
CA ALA A 71 2.65 -0.14 -7.83
C ALA A 71 2.11 -0.20 -9.26
N VAL A 72 0.79 -0.12 -9.42
CA VAL A 72 0.16 -0.03 -10.75
C VAL A 72 0.62 1.24 -11.48
N PHE A 73 0.52 2.40 -10.83
CA PHE A 73 0.96 3.67 -11.42
C PHE A 73 2.47 3.67 -11.70
N GLN A 74 3.23 3.06 -10.83
CA GLN A 74 4.68 2.91 -11.03
C GLN A 74 4.98 2.10 -12.29
N ARG A 75 4.30 0.98 -12.49
CA ARG A 75 4.43 0.14 -13.69
C ARG A 75 4.00 0.89 -14.95
N LEU A 76 2.88 1.61 -14.89
CA LEU A 76 2.39 2.40 -16.02
C LEU A 76 3.26 3.62 -16.31
N GLY A 77 3.99 4.12 -15.32
CA GLY A 77 4.75 5.35 -15.41
C GLY A 77 3.91 6.63 -15.37
N ARG A 78 2.63 6.51 -15.03
CA ARG A 78 1.67 7.63 -14.99
C ARG A 78 0.51 7.33 -14.06
N LEU A 79 -0.17 8.36 -13.61
CA LEU A 79 -1.49 8.23 -12.98
C LEU A 79 -2.51 7.77 -14.02
N SER A 80 -3.46 6.98 -13.56
CA SER A 80 -4.55 6.48 -14.39
C SER A 80 -5.83 6.47 -13.55
N GLU A 81 -6.98 6.57 -14.21
CA GLU A 81 -8.21 6.19 -13.53
C GLU A 81 -8.08 4.71 -13.14
N SER A 82 -8.15 4.45 -11.85
CA SER A 82 -7.98 3.11 -11.32
C SER A 82 -8.94 2.88 -10.18
N ALA A 83 -9.41 1.66 -10.07
CA ALA A 83 -10.21 1.20 -8.94
C ALA A 83 -9.85 -0.24 -8.63
N THR A 84 -9.85 -0.59 -7.36
CA THR A 84 -9.64 -1.96 -6.91
C THR A 84 -10.82 -2.82 -7.34
N ILE A 85 -10.56 -3.89 -8.07
CA ILE A 85 -11.58 -4.89 -8.44
C ILE A 85 -11.68 -5.92 -7.33
N ASP A 86 -10.54 -6.45 -6.92
CA ASP A 86 -10.43 -7.49 -5.92
C ASP A 86 -9.12 -7.34 -5.16
N LEU A 87 -9.17 -7.59 -3.87
CA LEU A 87 -7.98 -7.62 -3.02
C LEU A 87 -8.16 -8.71 -1.97
N ARG A 88 -7.35 -9.75 -2.08
CA ARG A 88 -7.28 -10.82 -1.09
C ARG A 88 -6.10 -10.56 -0.17
N VAL A 89 -6.34 -10.62 1.13
CA VAL A 89 -5.31 -10.48 2.15
C VAL A 89 -5.35 -11.69 3.07
N ASP A 90 -4.23 -12.39 3.15
CA ASP A 90 -4.03 -13.49 4.09
C ASP A 90 -3.23 -12.97 5.28
N TYR A 91 -3.85 -12.96 6.46
CA TYR A 91 -3.23 -12.47 7.69
C TYR A 91 -2.44 -13.60 8.35
N LEU A 92 -1.17 -13.35 8.62
CA LEU A 92 -0.29 -14.32 9.27
C LEU A 92 -0.16 -14.04 10.76
N ARG A 93 -0.22 -12.78 11.17
CA ARG A 93 -0.25 -12.33 12.55
C ARG A 93 -0.74 -10.89 12.65
N ALA A 94 -1.09 -10.45 13.85
CA ALA A 94 -1.39 -9.05 14.11
C ALA A 94 -0.12 -8.20 14.11
N ALA A 95 -0.25 -6.95 13.65
CA ALA A 95 0.79 -5.95 13.85
C ALA A 95 0.72 -5.42 15.27
N MET A 96 1.80 -5.57 16.03
CA MET A 96 1.83 -5.30 17.46
C MET A 96 2.14 -3.84 17.76
N LYS A 97 1.84 -3.43 18.98
CA LYS A 97 2.09 -2.08 19.46
C LYS A 97 3.53 -1.64 19.19
N GLY A 98 3.66 -0.47 18.56
CA GLY A 98 4.96 0.14 18.28
C GLY A 98 5.68 -0.38 17.04
N GLU A 99 5.15 -1.42 16.39
CA GLU A 99 5.75 -1.92 15.15
C GLU A 99 5.44 -1.02 13.97
N THR A 100 6.46 -0.72 13.16
CA THR A 100 6.26 -0.15 11.82
C THR A 100 5.98 -1.31 10.85
N VAL A 101 4.90 -1.20 10.07
CA VAL A 101 4.55 -2.18 9.06
C VAL A 101 5.02 -1.68 7.70
N VAL A 102 5.79 -2.48 7.00
CA VAL A 102 6.31 -2.16 5.68
C VAL A 102 5.61 -3.03 4.64
N ALA A 103 4.94 -2.39 3.69
CA ALA A 103 4.33 -3.08 2.56
C ALA A 103 5.20 -2.93 1.33
N ARG A 104 5.33 -4.02 0.58
CA ARG A 104 5.95 -4.02 -0.74
C ARG A 104 4.99 -4.68 -1.70
N CYS A 105 4.58 -3.94 -2.73
CA CYS A 105 3.66 -4.40 -3.76
C CYS A 105 4.30 -4.32 -5.13
N GLU A 106 4.06 -5.33 -5.95
CA GLU A 106 4.57 -5.44 -7.31
C GLU A 106 3.40 -5.59 -8.29
N CYS A 107 3.38 -4.77 -9.33
CA CYS A 107 2.46 -4.94 -10.44
C CYS A 107 3.14 -5.84 -11.49
N TYR A 108 2.81 -7.12 -11.48
CA TYR A 108 3.53 -8.13 -12.28
C TYR A 108 2.93 -8.36 -13.67
N LYS A 109 1.73 -7.83 -13.91
CA LYS A 109 1.03 -7.98 -15.20
C LYS A 109 0.09 -6.81 -15.42
N VAL A 110 0.09 -6.27 -16.62
CA VAL A 110 -0.88 -5.26 -17.08
C VAL A 110 -1.47 -5.74 -18.40
N THR A 111 -2.80 -5.74 -18.49
CA THR A 111 -3.53 -5.90 -19.72
C THR A 111 -4.14 -4.55 -20.13
N LYS A 112 -4.93 -4.53 -21.18
CA LYS A 112 -5.58 -3.29 -21.66
C LYS A 112 -6.44 -2.63 -20.57
N GLN A 113 -7.09 -3.43 -19.71
CA GLN A 113 -8.08 -2.93 -18.76
C GLN A 113 -7.82 -3.35 -17.31
N VAL A 114 -6.89 -4.26 -17.07
CA VAL A 114 -6.66 -4.84 -15.73
C VAL A 114 -5.17 -4.91 -15.43
N ALA A 115 -4.82 -4.49 -14.22
CA ALA A 115 -3.50 -4.69 -13.64
C ALA A 115 -3.57 -5.73 -12.52
N PHE A 116 -2.55 -6.56 -12.43
CA PHE A 116 -2.43 -7.63 -11.44
C PHE A 116 -1.29 -7.32 -10.48
N VAL A 117 -1.59 -7.36 -9.19
CA VAL A 117 -0.66 -6.99 -8.11
C VAL A 117 -0.54 -8.13 -7.11
N ARG A 118 0.66 -8.32 -6.60
CA ARG A 118 0.92 -9.10 -5.40
C ARG A 118 1.72 -8.26 -4.42
N GLY A 119 1.54 -8.52 -3.14
CA GLY A 119 2.22 -7.75 -2.13
C GLY A 119 2.37 -8.49 -0.82
N SER A 120 3.21 -7.94 0.03
CA SER A 120 3.42 -8.43 1.39
C SER A 120 3.48 -7.26 2.36
N ALA A 121 3.09 -7.52 3.60
CA ALA A 121 3.30 -6.61 4.71
C ALA A 121 4.17 -7.33 5.75
N ARG A 122 5.18 -6.63 6.23
CA ARG A 122 6.17 -7.15 7.19
C ARG A 122 6.43 -6.12 8.26
N SER A 123 6.89 -6.56 9.42
CA SER A 123 7.47 -5.63 10.38
C SER A 123 8.81 -5.11 9.86
N ASP A 124 9.33 -4.05 10.46
CA ASP A 124 10.57 -3.40 10.00
C ASP A 124 11.78 -4.34 10.11
N ASP A 125 11.72 -5.34 10.99
CA ASP A 125 12.74 -6.39 11.10
C ASP A 125 12.56 -7.55 10.11
N GLY A 126 11.54 -7.48 9.24
CA GLY A 126 11.30 -8.44 8.16
C GLY A 126 10.35 -9.58 8.50
N GLU A 127 9.76 -9.62 9.70
CA GLU A 127 8.83 -10.69 10.07
C GLU A 127 7.49 -10.54 9.33
N PRO A 128 7.01 -11.60 8.63
CA PRO A 128 5.78 -11.50 7.85
C PRO A 128 4.53 -11.23 8.69
N ILE A 129 3.68 -10.32 8.21
CA ILE A 129 2.39 -9.96 8.83
C ILE A 129 1.23 -10.40 7.94
N ALA A 130 1.31 -10.14 6.63
CA ALA A 130 0.26 -10.49 5.69
C ALA A 130 0.82 -10.65 4.28
N GLU A 131 0.11 -11.45 3.47
CA GLU A 131 0.34 -11.58 2.04
C GLU A 131 -0.91 -11.16 1.28
N ALA A 132 -0.75 -10.56 0.10
CA ALA A 132 -1.87 -10.06 -0.68
C ALA A 132 -1.72 -10.34 -2.16
N ALA A 133 -2.86 -10.48 -2.81
CA ALA A 133 -2.99 -10.50 -4.26
C ALA A 133 -4.23 -9.70 -4.66
N GLY A 134 -4.14 -8.92 -5.72
CA GLY A 134 -5.25 -8.08 -6.11
C GLY A 134 -5.22 -7.73 -7.59
N THR A 135 -6.36 -7.18 -8.04
CA THR A 135 -6.55 -6.70 -9.40
C THR A 135 -7.16 -5.30 -9.37
N PHE A 136 -6.75 -4.49 -10.32
CA PHE A 136 -7.17 -3.09 -10.44
C PHE A 136 -7.63 -2.82 -11.85
N ILE A 137 -8.70 -2.04 -12.02
CA ILE A 137 -9.05 -1.47 -13.32
C ILE A 137 -7.99 -0.44 -13.68
N VAL A 138 -7.57 -0.44 -14.94
CA VAL A 138 -6.71 0.61 -15.49
C VAL A 138 -7.33 1.11 -16.80
N ARG A 139 -7.04 2.36 -17.12
CA ARG A 139 -7.44 2.96 -18.40
C ARG A 139 -6.24 3.55 -19.10
N ALA A 140 -6.27 3.40 -20.39
CA ALA A 140 -5.24 3.96 -21.24
C ALA A 140 -5.26 5.50 -21.21
#